data_e0c24c32dbf8775b8ab3d3873301616a
#
_entry.id   e0c24c32dbf8775b8ab3d3873301616a
#
_cell.length_a   1.000
_cell.length_b   1.000
_cell.length_c   1.000
_cell.angle_alpha   90.00
_cell.angle_beta   90.00
_cell.angle_gamma   90.00
#
_symmetry.space_group_name_H-M   'P 1'
#
loop_
_entity.id
_entity.type
_entity.pdbx_description
1 polymer ?
#
loop_
_entity_poly.entity_id
_entity_poly.type
_entity_poly.pdbx_seq_one_letter_code
_entity_poly.pdbx_strand_id
1 'polypeptide(L)'
;GIPLASARSLGLDEEWAALLETDDPDRRQAMQVLRVVAGTPAARVLRPGDLILSVDGEVVNSFREAERLSQKPVVEVIVWRDGEALTFDLETVALNGQSVERILLWAGALLQQPHRAMAAQRGIEPTGVYVAYFSYGSPATRYGLWAGRRIVEVDGAPTPDLDAFIAAVSGRRDRAPVRLKTVTWNNGVEIITLKLDNRYWPAYELLRGESGWERRTVESPI
;
A
#
# COMPACT_ATOMS: atom_id res chain seq x y z
N GLY A 1 -19.63 6.11 -3.89
CA GLY A 1 -20.63 7.15 -3.53
C GLY A 1 -21.64 6.61 -2.56
N ILE A 2 -22.27 7.51 -1.82
CA ILE A 2 -23.42 7.23 -0.97
C ILE A 2 -24.61 8.04 -1.49
N PRO A 3 -25.87 7.55 -1.31
CA PRO A 3 -27.05 8.33 -1.69
C PRO A 3 -27.10 9.69 -1.00
N LEU A 4 -27.56 10.72 -1.69
CA LEU A 4 -27.63 12.08 -1.15
C LEU A 4 -28.52 12.17 0.10
N ALA A 5 -29.58 11.35 0.18
CA ALA A 5 -30.39 11.21 1.39
C ALA A 5 -29.58 10.73 2.60
N SER A 6 -28.62 9.81 2.38
CA SER A 6 -27.71 9.35 3.43
C SER A 6 -26.71 10.44 3.82
N ALA A 7 -26.22 11.23 2.87
CA ALA A 7 -25.33 12.37 3.14
C ALA A 7 -26.04 13.43 3.99
N ARG A 8 -27.31 13.75 3.70
CA ARG A 8 -28.15 14.63 4.54
C ARG A 8 -28.32 14.08 5.95
N SER A 9 -28.53 12.76 6.08
CA SER A 9 -28.64 12.13 7.41
C SER A 9 -27.32 12.17 8.20
N LEU A 10 -26.19 12.30 7.52
CA LEU A 10 -24.86 12.51 8.11
C LEU A 10 -24.56 13.98 8.42
N GLY A 11 -25.54 14.87 8.22
CA GLY A 11 -25.43 16.28 8.55
C GLY A 11 -24.96 17.19 7.42
N LEU A 12 -24.91 16.71 6.16
CA LEU A 12 -24.65 17.58 5.01
C LEU A 12 -25.70 18.69 4.93
N ASP A 13 -25.26 19.95 4.82
CA ASP A 13 -26.19 21.06 4.70
C ASP A 13 -26.97 21.05 3.36
N GLU A 14 -28.05 21.82 3.32
CA GLU A 14 -28.93 21.83 2.17
C GLU A 14 -28.33 22.59 0.97
N GLU A 15 -27.42 23.55 1.20
CA GLU A 15 -26.75 24.29 0.14
C GLU A 15 -25.84 23.34 -0.69
N TRP A 16 -24.97 22.57 -0.02
CA TRP A 16 -24.14 21.57 -0.69
C TRP A 16 -24.95 20.42 -1.27
N ALA A 17 -26.02 20.00 -0.56
CA ALA A 17 -26.90 18.97 -1.08
C ALA A 17 -27.59 19.38 -2.39
N ALA A 18 -28.02 20.64 -2.49
CA ALA A 18 -28.61 21.20 -3.71
C ALA A 18 -27.59 21.32 -4.86
N LEU A 19 -26.34 21.71 -4.56
CA LEU A 19 -25.26 21.76 -5.56
C LEU A 19 -24.96 20.35 -6.11
N LEU A 20 -24.83 19.35 -5.27
CA LEU A 20 -24.59 17.96 -5.69
C LEU A 20 -25.76 17.40 -6.50
N GLU A 21 -27.00 17.72 -6.13
CA GLU A 21 -28.22 17.31 -6.85
C GLU A 21 -28.33 17.99 -8.21
N THR A 22 -27.91 19.25 -8.31
CA THR A 22 -27.93 20.02 -9.57
C THR A 22 -26.86 19.52 -10.53
N ASP A 23 -25.70 19.15 -10.02
CA ASP A 23 -24.57 18.67 -10.84
C ASP A 23 -24.87 17.29 -11.48
N ASP A 24 -25.46 16.35 -10.73
CA ASP A 24 -25.93 15.06 -11.27
C ASP A 24 -27.30 14.67 -10.71
N PRO A 25 -28.37 15.14 -11.35
CA PRO A 25 -29.74 14.89 -10.91
C PRO A 25 -30.18 13.42 -11.04
N ASP A 26 -29.49 12.64 -11.89
CA ASP A 26 -29.81 11.22 -12.12
C ASP A 26 -29.24 10.32 -11.00
N ARG A 27 -28.01 10.56 -10.59
CA ARG A 27 -27.35 9.74 -9.56
C ARG A 27 -27.68 10.15 -8.14
N ARG A 28 -27.80 11.47 -7.89
CA ARG A 28 -28.17 12.04 -6.57
C ARG A 28 -27.32 11.42 -5.44
N GLN A 29 -26.00 11.52 -5.56
CA GLN A 29 -25.05 10.91 -4.63
C GLN A 29 -23.97 11.89 -4.19
N ALA A 30 -23.33 11.58 -3.07
CA ALA A 30 -22.12 12.24 -2.58
C ALA A 30 -20.96 11.24 -2.53
N MET A 31 -19.75 11.73 -2.70
CA MET A 31 -18.54 10.92 -2.58
C MET A 31 -18.09 10.86 -1.12
N GLN A 32 -18.05 9.66 -0.53
CA GLN A 32 -17.56 9.47 0.83
C GLN A 32 -16.17 8.83 0.83
N VAL A 33 -15.26 9.40 1.63
CA VAL A 33 -13.96 8.79 1.91
C VAL A 33 -14.17 7.55 2.76
N LEU A 34 -13.96 6.37 2.20
CA LEU A 34 -14.05 5.11 2.93
C LEU A 34 -12.76 4.78 3.68
N ARG A 35 -11.63 5.14 3.09
CA ARG A 35 -10.29 4.93 3.66
C ARG A 35 -9.28 5.84 2.97
N VAL A 36 -8.19 6.12 3.67
CA VAL A 36 -7.02 6.81 3.14
C VAL A 36 -5.81 5.88 3.20
N VAL A 37 -4.88 6.07 2.27
CA VAL A 37 -3.66 5.27 2.21
C VAL A 37 -2.62 5.86 3.15
N ALA A 38 -2.21 5.11 4.14
CA ALA A 38 -1.19 5.54 5.08
C ALA A 38 0.11 5.98 4.37
N GLY A 39 0.77 7.01 4.91
CA GLY A 39 1.98 7.57 4.32
C GLY A 39 1.78 8.45 3.09
N THR A 40 0.53 8.69 2.66
CA THR A 40 0.21 9.65 1.59
C THR A 40 -0.10 11.04 2.15
N PRO A 41 0.03 12.12 1.36
CA PRO A 41 -0.42 13.45 1.76
C PRO A 41 -1.89 13.47 2.18
N ALA A 42 -2.75 12.73 1.48
CA ALA A 42 -4.17 12.59 1.81
C ALA A 42 -4.42 12.08 3.24
N ALA A 43 -3.58 11.17 3.73
CA ALA A 43 -3.72 10.62 5.09
C ALA A 43 -3.41 11.63 6.21
N ARG A 44 -2.83 12.78 5.88
CA ARG A 44 -2.56 13.85 6.85
C ARG A 44 -3.79 14.72 7.10
N VAL A 45 -4.68 14.85 6.11
CA VAL A 45 -5.79 15.81 6.13
C VAL A 45 -7.16 15.17 5.98
N LEU A 46 -7.31 14.12 5.14
CA LEU A 46 -8.56 13.40 4.94
C LEU A 46 -8.78 12.32 6.01
N ARG A 47 -10.03 12.07 6.32
CA ARG A 47 -10.46 11.02 7.27
C ARG A 47 -11.54 10.13 6.66
N PRO A 48 -11.62 8.85 7.03
CA PRO A 48 -12.79 8.04 6.73
C PRO A 48 -14.06 8.71 7.27
N GLY A 49 -15.08 8.79 6.44
CA GLY A 49 -16.33 9.48 6.77
C GLY A 49 -16.49 10.85 6.10
N ASP A 50 -15.40 11.53 5.72
CA ASP A 50 -15.48 12.81 5.00
C ASP A 50 -16.32 12.66 3.73
N LEU A 51 -17.14 13.66 3.42
CA LEU A 51 -17.80 13.77 2.12
C LEU A 51 -16.99 14.74 1.25
N ILE A 52 -16.50 14.28 0.11
CA ILE A 52 -15.82 15.14 -0.87
C ILE A 52 -16.90 15.94 -1.59
N LEU A 53 -16.80 17.26 -1.54
CA LEU A 53 -17.77 18.20 -2.11
C LEU A 53 -17.29 18.76 -3.44
N SER A 54 -16.03 19.21 -3.49
CA SER A 54 -15.43 19.75 -4.71
C SER A 54 -13.93 19.47 -4.77
N VAL A 55 -13.39 19.50 -5.99
CA VAL A 55 -11.96 19.45 -6.30
C VAL A 55 -11.66 20.58 -7.28
N ASP A 56 -10.71 21.47 -6.95
CA ASP A 56 -10.35 22.66 -7.74
C ASP A 56 -11.58 23.53 -8.13
N GLY A 57 -12.53 23.66 -7.22
CA GLY A 57 -13.76 24.44 -7.42
C GLY A 57 -14.85 23.74 -8.24
N GLU A 58 -14.60 22.57 -8.82
CA GLU A 58 -15.63 21.75 -9.49
C GLU A 58 -16.30 20.81 -8.50
N VAL A 59 -17.63 20.78 -8.46
CA VAL A 59 -18.42 19.85 -7.66
C VAL A 59 -18.13 18.43 -8.10
N VAL A 60 -18.00 17.49 -7.16
CA VAL A 60 -17.63 16.10 -7.44
C VAL A 60 -18.63 15.15 -6.79
N ASN A 61 -19.28 14.33 -7.62
CA ASN A 61 -20.20 13.30 -7.18
C ASN A 61 -19.85 11.88 -7.66
N SER A 62 -18.79 11.74 -8.45
CA SER A 62 -18.32 10.43 -8.93
C SER A 62 -16.81 10.26 -8.80
N PHE A 63 -16.36 9.01 -8.64
CA PHE A 63 -14.94 8.66 -8.60
C PHE A 63 -14.19 9.08 -9.86
N ARG A 64 -14.85 8.98 -11.03
CA ARG A 64 -14.27 9.37 -12.33
C ARG A 64 -13.96 10.85 -12.41
N GLU A 65 -14.82 11.70 -11.87
CA GLU A 65 -14.59 13.16 -11.81
C GLU A 65 -13.45 13.47 -10.85
N ALA A 66 -13.46 12.90 -9.65
CA ALA A 66 -12.37 13.05 -8.70
C ALA A 66 -11.03 12.62 -9.31
N GLU A 67 -11.00 11.48 -10.01
CA GLU A 67 -9.79 10.97 -10.68
C GLU A 67 -9.33 11.92 -11.79
N ARG A 68 -10.24 12.44 -12.62
CA ARG A 68 -9.94 13.40 -13.69
C ARG A 68 -9.31 14.70 -13.15
N LEU A 69 -9.89 15.24 -12.08
CA LEU A 69 -9.42 16.49 -11.48
C LEU A 69 -8.11 16.31 -10.70
N SER A 70 -7.89 15.13 -10.14
CA SER A 70 -6.67 14.81 -9.36
C SER A 70 -5.42 14.50 -10.20
N GLN A 71 -5.39 14.87 -11.50
CA GLN A 71 -4.22 14.64 -12.36
C GLN A 71 -3.14 15.73 -12.22
N LYS A 72 -3.38 16.77 -11.43
CA LYS A 72 -2.43 17.84 -11.14
C LYS A 72 -1.58 17.46 -9.91
N PRO A 73 -0.36 18.02 -9.74
CA PRO A 73 0.49 17.75 -8.58
C PRO A 73 -0.12 18.15 -7.24
N VAL A 74 -0.92 19.22 -7.23
CA VAL A 74 -1.66 19.73 -6.07
C VAL A 74 -3.06 20.09 -6.52
N VAL A 75 -4.05 19.76 -5.69
CA VAL A 75 -5.46 20.10 -5.92
C VAL A 75 -6.06 20.67 -4.64
N GLU A 76 -6.93 21.67 -4.77
CA GLU A 76 -7.77 22.12 -3.67
C GLU A 76 -8.94 21.14 -3.52
N VAL A 77 -9.16 20.64 -2.30
CA VAL A 77 -10.27 19.73 -2.00
C VAL A 77 -11.11 20.31 -0.87
N ILE A 78 -12.41 20.45 -1.12
CA ILE A 78 -13.39 20.82 -0.08
C ILE A 78 -14.09 19.53 0.36
N VAL A 79 -14.13 19.32 1.67
CA VAL A 79 -14.82 18.17 2.28
C VAL A 79 -15.79 18.64 3.34
N TRP A 80 -16.88 17.89 3.53
CA TRP A 80 -17.78 18.03 4.66
C TRP A 80 -17.37 17.10 5.79
N ARG A 81 -17.17 17.65 6.98
CA ARG A 81 -16.76 16.92 8.17
C ARG A 81 -17.39 17.56 9.41
N ASP A 82 -18.03 16.78 10.26
CA ASP A 82 -18.55 17.20 11.57
C ASP A 82 -19.44 18.47 11.52
N GLY A 83 -20.19 18.67 10.43
CA GLY A 83 -21.12 19.80 10.27
C GLY A 83 -20.53 21.05 9.62
N GLU A 84 -19.32 20.99 9.09
CA GLU A 84 -18.65 22.11 8.43
C GLU A 84 -17.90 21.73 7.16
N ALA A 85 -17.75 22.69 6.24
CA ALA A 85 -16.94 22.54 5.04
C ALA A 85 -15.48 22.94 5.33
N LEU A 86 -14.56 22.01 5.09
CA LEU A 86 -13.12 22.21 5.28
C LEU A 86 -12.39 22.19 3.94
N THR A 87 -11.48 23.12 3.73
CA THR A 87 -10.68 23.23 2.51
C THR A 87 -9.24 22.80 2.77
N PHE A 88 -8.69 21.99 1.87
CA PHE A 88 -7.32 21.50 1.95
C PHE A 88 -6.64 21.59 0.59
N ASP A 89 -5.38 22.07 0.59
CA ASP A 89 -4.46 21.86 -0.52
C ASP A 89 -3.86 20.46 -0.40
N LEU A 90 -4.16 19.60 -1.36
CA LEU A 90 -3.79 18.19 -1.34
C LEU A 90 -2.79 17.87 -2.44
N GLU A 91 -1.58 17.48 -2.03
CA GLU A 91 -0.60 16.91 -2.95
C GLU A 91 -1.09 15.54 -3.45
N THR A 92 -1.09 15.36 -4.77
CA THR A 92 -1.45 14.09 -5.40
C THR A 92 -0.24 13.16 -5.48
N VAL A 93 -0.49 11.87 -5.57
CA VAL A 93 0.53 10.85 -5.74
C VAL A 93 0.31 10.12 -7.06
N ALA A 94 1.26 10.27 -7.99
CA ALA A 94 1.20 9.54 -9.25
C ALA A 94 1.38 8.03 -8.99
N LEU A 95 0.36 7.25 -9.35
CA LEU A 95 0.41 5.79 -9.35
C LEU A 95 0.76 5.32 -10.78
N ASN A 96 2.04 5.35 -11.12
CA ASN A 96 2.51 4.79 -12.38
C ASN A 96 2.77 3.28 -12.20
N GLY A 97 2.55 2.48 -13.25
CA GLY A 97 2.79 1.05 -13.23
C GLY A 97 4.28 0.63 -13.23
N GLN A 98 5.21 1.60 -13.13
CA GLN A 98 6.66 1.38 -13.17
C GLN A 98 7.25 1.26 -11.77
N SER A 99 6.86 0.25 -11.01
CA SER A 99 7.05 0.35 -9.57
C SER A 99 7.82 -0.78 -8.93
N VAL A 100 8.24 -1.79 -9.69
CA VAL A 100 9.14 -2.82 -9.18
C VAL A 100 10.50 -2.62 -9.82
N GLU A 101 11.40 -2.01 -9.07
CA GLU A 101 12.77 -1.72 -9.50
C GLU A 101 13.80 -2.62 -8.81
N ARG A 102 13.37 -3.29 -7.74
CA ARG A 102 14.22 -4.14 -6.92
C ARG A 102 13.46 -5.36 -6.41
N ILE A 103 14.04 -6.52 -6.59
CA ILE A 103 13.51 -7.81 -6.16
C ILE A 103 14.61 -8.56 -5.43
N LEU A 104 14.29 -9.18 -4.30
CA LEU A 104 15.16 -10.09 -3.60
C LEU A 104 14.61 -11.51 -3.69
N LEU A 105 15.41 -12.44 -4.17
CA LEU A 105 15.14 -13.86 -4.03
C LEU A 105 15.87 -14.36 -2.79
N TRP A 106 15.13 -14.91 -1.84
CA TRP A 106 15.64 -15.38 -0.56
C TRP A 106 14.84 -16.57 -0.07
N ALA A 107 15.52 -17.66 0.31
CA ALA A 107 14.90 -18.89 0.80
C ALA A 107 13.80 -19.45 -0.15
N GLY A 108 13.87 -19.14 -1.44
CA GLY A 108 12.88 -19.51 -2.46
C GLY A 108 11.63 -18.64 -2.51
N ALA A 109 11.59 -17.55 -1.74
CA ALA A 109 10.59 -16.50 -1.88
C ALA A 109 11.11 -15.38 -2.79
N LEU A 110 10.20 -14.76 -3.53
CA LEU A 110 10.41 -13.50 -4.24
C LEU A 110 9.86 -12.38 -3.36
N LEU A 111 10.76 -11.53 -2.91
CA LEU A 111 10.52 -10.45 -1.97
C LEU A 111 10.69 -9.11 -2.66
N GLN A 112 9.84 -8.17 -2.33
CA GLN A 112 9.89 -6.80 -2.84
C GLN A 112 9.34 -5.80 -1.82
N GLN A 113 9.59 -4.52 -2.05
CA GLN A 113 8.89 -3.48 -1.31
C GLN A 113 7.38 -3.55 -1.62
N PRO A 114 6.49 -3.37 -0.63
CA PRO A 114 5.07 -3.30 -0.91
C PRO A 114 4.76 -2.20 -1.93
N HIS A 115 4.13 -2.59 -3.02
CA HIS A 115 3.76 -1.67 -4.07
C HIS A 115 2.69 -0.69 -3.59
N ARG A 116 2.83 0.62 -3.84
CA ARG A 116 1.89 1.64 -3.37
C ARG A 116 0.45 1.39 -3.81
N ALA A 117 0.23 1.01 -5.07
CA ALA A 117 -1.11 0.70 -5.56
C ALA A 117 -1.74 -0.49 -4.83
N MET A 118 -0.95 -1.51 -4.49
CA MET A 118 -1.39 -2.65 -3.71
C MET A 118 -1.71 -2.24 -2.26
N ALA A 119 -0.83 -1.45 -1.65
CA ALA A 119 -1.04 -0.91 -0.31
C ALA A 119 -2.33 -0.07 -0.26
N ALA A 120 -2.57 0.76 -1.29
CA ALA A 120 -3.79 1.52 -1.48
C ALA A 120 -5.04 0.64 -1.57
N GLN A 121 -5.02 -0.39 -2.41
CA GLN A 121 -6.14 -1.32 -2.56
C GLN A 121 -6.49 -2.06 -1.26
N ARG A 122 -5.49 -2.37 -0.44
CA ARG A 122 -5.64 -3.17 0.78
C ARG A 122 -5.76 -2.33 2.05
N GLY A 123 -5.51 -1.02 1.97
CA GLY A 123 -5.52 -0.12 3.14
C GLY A 123 -4.43 -0.45 4.15
N ILE A 124 -3.28 -0.93 3.67
CA ILE A 124 -2.11 -1.26 4.50
C ILE A 124 -1.00 -0.24 4.29
N GLU A 125 -0.14 -0.07 5.29
CA GLU A 125 1.06 0.73 5.12
C GLU A 125 2.03 0.10 4.12
N PRO A 126 2.67 0.87 3.23
CA PRO A 126 3.66 0.38 2.29
C PRO A 126 5.04 0.14 2.95
N THR A 127 5.04 -0.45 4.15
CA THR A 127 6.23 -0.78 4.94
C THR A 127 6.39 -2.28 5.09
N GLY A 128 7.60 -2.72 5.42
CA GLY A 128 7.93 -4.14 5.50
C GLY A 128 8.34 -4.72 4.14
N VAL A 129 8.54 -6.02 4.09
CA VAL A 129 8.97 -6.74 2.90
C VAL A 129 7.87 -7.67 2.43
N TYR A 130 7.34 -7.39 1.25
CA TYR A 130 6.22 -8.13 0.68
C TYR A 130 6.68 -9.41 -0.01
N VAL A 131 6.02 -10.52 0.30
CA VAL A 131 6.20 -11.81 -0.36
C VAL A 131 5.31 -11.84 -1.60
N ALA A 132 5.90 -11.60 -2.78
CA ALA A 132 5.16 -11.56 -4.03
C ALA A 132 4.94 -12.97 -4.62
N TYR A 133 5.89 -13.87 -4.42
CA TYR A 133 5.85 -15.23 -4.92
C TYR A 133 6.70 -16.16 -4.05
N PHE A 134 6.50 -17.47 -4.16
CA PHE A 134 7.32 -18.51 -3.55
C PHE A 134 7.45 -19.71 -4.47
N SER A 135 8.59 -20.37 -4.41
CA SER A 135 8.86 -21.59 -5.18
C SER A 135 8.47 -22.82 -4.37
N TYR A 136 7.77 -23.76 -4.97
CA TYR A 136 7.44 -25.04 -4.32
C TYR A 136 8.70 -25.83 -3.97
N GLY A 137 8.68 -26.50 -2.81
CA GLY A 137 9.82 -27.28 -2.31
C GLY A 137 10.91 -26.43 -1.64
N SER A 138 10.81 -25.11 -1.67
CA SER A 138 11.74 -24.20 -1.02
C SER A 138 11.56 -24.14 0.50
N PRO A 139 12.54 -23.59 1.26
CA PRO A 139 12.34 -23.26 2.66
C PRO A 139 11.12 -22.37 2.89
N ALA A 140 10.87 -21.37 2.06
CA ALA A 140 9.68 -20.52 2.17
C ALA A 140 8.41 -21.37 2.23
N THR A 141 8.20 -22.28 1.28
CA THR A 141 7.01 -23.14 1.24
C THR A 141 6.92 -24.07 2.42
N ARG A 142 8.04 -24.73 2.78
CA ARG A 142 8.08 -25.72 3.87
C ARG A 142 7.71 -25.16 5.22
N TYR A 143 8.04 -23.90 5.47
CA TYR A 143 7.82 -23.24 6.74
C TYR A 143 6.69 -22.22 6.71
N GLY A 144 5.88 -22.19 5.63
CA GLY A 144 4.65 -21.42 5.58
C GLY A 144 4.81 -19.93 5.28
N LEU A 145 5.92 -19.54 4.64
CA LEU A 145 6.07 -18.17 4.12
C LEU A 145 5.37 -18.04 2.76
N TRP A 146 4.09 -17.68 2.80
CA TRP A 146 3.22 -17.62 1.63
C TRP A 146 3.21 -16.23 0.99
N ALA A 147 2.93 -16.19 -0.31
CA ALA A 147 2.65 -14.94 -1.02
C ALA A 147 1.47 -14.18 -0.39
N GLY A 148 1.52 -12.85 -0.46
CA GLY A 148 0.54 -11.99 0.17
C GLY A 148 0.88 -11.56 1.60
N ARG A 149 1.91 -12.11 2.22
CA ARG A 149 2.40 -11.70 3.54
C ARG A 149 3.40 -10.56 3.43
N ARG A 150 3.51 -9.77 4.49
CA ARG A 150 4.60 -8.81 4.69
C ARG A 150 5.46 -9.27 5.86
N ILE A 151 6.76 -9.35 5.67
CA ILE A 151 7.73 -9.57 6.73
C ILE A 151 8.02 -8.20 7.36
N VAL A 152 7.84 -8.07 8.66
CA VAL A 152 8.01 -6.81 9.39
C VAL A 152 9.13 -6.86 10.42
N GLU A 153 9.58 -8.07 10.82
CA GLU A 153 10.71 -8.27 11.70
C GLU A 153 11.47 -9.56 11.33
N VAL A 154 12.79 -9.53 11.51
CA VAL A 154 13.68 -10.70 11.46
C VAL A 154 14.39 -10.81 12.79
N ASP A 155 14.19 -11.93 13.52
CA ASP A 155 14.75 -12.21 14.87
C ASP A 155 14.51 -11.08 15.89
N GLY A 156 13.40 -10.36 15.75
CA GLY A 156 13.01 -9.26 16.61
C GLY A 156 13.52 -7.89 16.14
N ALA A 157 14.37 -7.83 15.11
CA ALA A 157 14.78 -6.57 14.49
C ALA A 157 13.75 -6.12 13.45
N PRO A 158 13.24 -4.87 13.50
CA PRO A 158 12.33 -4.35 12.50
C PRO A 158 12.92 -4.35 11.09
N THR A 159 12.12 -4.73 10.10
CA THR A 159 12.51 -4.72 8.68
C THR A 159 11.51 -3.88 7.87
N PRO A 160 11.58 -2.54 7.97
CA PRO A 160 10.64 -1.64 7.29
C PRO A 160 10.80 -1.66 5.75
N ASP A 161 11.92 -2.12 5.25
CA ASP A 161 12.28 -2.15 3.82
C ASP A 161 13.20 -3.32 3.49
N LEU A 162 13.57 -3.44 2.20
CA LEU A 162 14.49 -4.48 1.72
C LEU A 162 15.92 -4.33 2.26
N ASP A 163 16.40 -3.11 2.49
CA ASP A 163 17.75 -2.89 3.00
C ASP A 163 17.89 -3.42 4.43
N ALA A 164 16.95 -3.07 5.29
CA ALA A 164 16.90 -3.57 6.65
C ALA A 164 16.77 -5.10 6.69
N PHE A 165 15.94 -5.67 5.78
CA PHE A 165 15.78 -7.11 5.68
C PHE A 165 17.10 -7.79 5.24
N ILE A 166 17.75 -7.28 4.17
CA ILE A 166 19.02 -7.81 3.67
C ILE A 166 20.08 -7.74 4.75
N ALA A 167 20.20 -6.62 5.45
CA ALA A 167 21.13 -6.48 6.57
C ALA A 167 20.89 -7.53 7.66
N ALA A 168 19.62 -7.83 7.97
CA ALA A 168 19.25 -8.81 8.98
C ALA A 168 19.51 -10.27 8.57
N VAL A 169 19.50 -10.59 7.27
CA VAL A 169 19.68 -11.98 6.78
C VAL A 169 21.05 -12.25 6.15
N SER A 170 21.83 -11.22 5.83
CA SER A 170 23.18 -11.36 5.26
C SER A 170 24.12 -12.06 6.21
N GLY A 171 25.10 -12.80 5.67
CA GLY A 171 26.12 -13.51 6.44
C GLY A 171 25.62 -14.73 7.21
N ARG A 172 24.35 -15.12 7.08
CA ARG A 172 23.81 -16.29 7.77
C ARG A 172 24.26 -17.58 7.11
N ARG A 173 24.71 -18.52 7.94
CA ARG A 173 25.16 -19.85 7.50
C ARG A 173 24.00 -20.67 6.95
N ASP A 174 24.35 -21.63 6.10
CA ASP A 174 23.41 -22.66 5.68
C ASP A 174 22.79 -23.38 6.89
N ARG A 175 21.53 -23.78 6.76
CA ARG A 175 20.72 -24.41 7.83
C ARG A 175 20.48 -23.53 9.07
N ALA A 176 20.91 -22.28 9.09
CA ALA A 176 20.59 -21.38 10.20
C ALA A 176 19.07 -21.17 10.31
N PRO A 177 18.51 -21.20 11.52
CA PRO A 177 17.13 -20.78 11.72
C PRO A 177 17.01 -19.28 11.62
N VAL A 178 15.92 -18.81 11.01
CA VAL A 178 15.56 -17.39 10.90
C VAL A 178 14.11 -17.24 11.33
N ARG A 179 13.87 -16.45 12.36
CA ARG A 179 12.51 -16.16 12.85
C ARG A 179 11.99 -14.89 12.20
N LEU A 180 10.84 -15.01 11.54
CA LEU A 180 10.17 -13.92 10.85
C LEU A 180 8.87 -13.60 11.58
N LYS A 181 8.60 -12.33 11.80
CA LYS A 181 7.26 -11.84 12.11
C LYS A 181 6.63 -11.35 10.81
N THR A 182 5.51 -11.94 10.47
CA THR A 182 4.78 -11.63 9.23
C THR A 182 3.40 -11.10 9.54
N VAL A 183 2.88 -10.27 8.63
CA VAL A 183 1.53 -9.70 8.70
C VAL A 183 0.78 -10.08 7.44
N THR A 184 -0.42 -10.62 7.61
CA THR A 184 -1.33 -10.97 6.50
C THR A 184 -2.13 -9.75 6.03
N TRP A 185 -2.89 -9.92 4.95
CA TRP A 185 -3.82 -8.90 4.43
C TRP A 185 -4.87 -8.39 5.44
N ASN A 186 -5.25 -9.24 6.38
CA ASN A 186 -6.25 -8.92 7.40
C ASN A 186 -5.59 -8.44 8.70
N ASN A 187 -4.34 -7.99 8.62
CA ASN A 187 -3.52 -7.57 9.76
C ASN A 187 -3.28 -8.68 10.81
N GLY A 188 -3.52 -9.94 10.45
CA GLY A 188 -3.16 -11.09 11.30
C GLY A 188 -1.64 -11.20 11.42
N VAL A 189 -1.13 -11.27 12.63
CA VAL A 189 0.30 -11.43 12.92
C VAL A 189 0.63 -12.91 13.09
N GLU A 190 1.65 -13.39 12.36
CA GLU A 190 2.15 -14.76 12.48
C GLU A 190 3.67 -14.75 12.62
N ILE A 191 4.17 -15.66 13.45
CA ILE A 191 5.61 -15.88 13.63
C ILE A 191 5.98 -17.20 12.95
N ILE A 192 6.93 -17.12 12.04
CA ILE A 192 7.44 -18.25 11.27
C ILE A 192 8.92 -18.40 11.58
N THR A 193 9.37 -19.62 11.82
CA THR A 193 10.80 -19.93 11.91
C THR A 193 11.16 -20.89 10.79
N LEU A 194 11.96 -20.41 9.83
CA LEU A 194 12.43 -21.23 8.73
C LEU A 194 13.94 -21.53 8.86
N LYS A 195 14.36 -22.66 8.30
CA LYS A 195 15.78 -23.00 8.14
C LYS A 195 16.22 -22.70 6.73
N LEU A 196 17.32 -21.99 6.60
CA LEU A 196 17.93 -21.67 5.29
C LEU A 196 18.39 -22.94 4.57
N ASP A 197 18.46 -22.85 3.27
CA ASP A 197 19.10 -23.84 2.38
C ASP A 197 19.82 -23.06 1.28
N ASN A 198 20.96 -22.44 1.68
CA ASN A 198 21.70 -21.53 0.81
C ASN A 198 22.32 -22.26 -0.40
N ARG A 199 22.52 -23.57 -0.28
CA ARG A 199 23.07 -24.39 -1.35
C ARG A 199 22.12 -24.49 -2.55
N TYR A 200 20.83 -24.70 -2.29
CA TYR A 200 19.81 -24.86 -3.35
C TYR A 200 18.98 -23.59 -3.57
N TRP A 201 18.92 -22.71 -2.58
CA TRP A 201 18.15 -21.46 -2.60
C TRP A 201 19.02 -20.27 -2.18
N PRO A 202 20.11 -19.98 -2.94
CA PRO A 202 20.99 -18.86 -2.63
C PRO A 202 20.23 -17.54 -2.75
N ALA A 203 20.60 -16.57 -1.90
CA ALA A 203 20.02 -15.25 -1.92
C ALA A 203 20.69 -14.36 -2.99
N TYR A 204 19.88 -13.63 -3.75
CA TYR A 204 20.36 -12.63 -4.69
C TYR A 204 19.29 -11.57 -4.96
N GLU A 205 19.75 -10.39 -5.32
CA GLU A 205 18.92 -9.29 -5.76
C GLU A 205 18.89 -9.20 -7.28
N LEU A 206 17.76 -8.72 -7.79
CA LEU A 206 17.60 -8.21 -9.13
C LEU A 206 17.30 -6.72 -9.01
N LEU A 207 18.11 -5.90 -9.64
CA LEU A 207 17.98 -4.44 -9.69
C LEU A 207 17.68 -4.03 -11.12
N ARG A 208 16.71 -3.16 -11.31
CA ARG A 208 16.38 -2.64 -12.63
C ARG A 208 17.32 -1.48 -12.97
N GLY A 209 18.22 -1.70 -13.94
CA GLY A 209 19.07 -0.68 -14.53
C GLY A 209 18.50 -0.15 -15.85
N GLU A 210 19.23 0.77 -16.48
CA GLU A 210 18.85 1.35 -17.79
C GLU A 210 18.78 0.29 -18.91
N SER A 211 19.66 -0.70 -18.87
CA SER A 211 19.77 -1.78 -19.88
C SER A 211 18.99 -3.05 -19.54
N GLY A 212 18.28 -3.08 -18.40
CA GLY A 212 17.53 -4.25 -17.96
C GLY A 212 17.79 -4.62 -16.50
N TRP A 213 17.55 -5.88 -16.17
CA TRP A 213 17.71 -6.39 -14.81
C TRP A 213 19.15 -6.87 -14.57
N GLU A 214 19.77 -6.36 -13.53
CA GLU A 214 21.09 -6.75 -13.06
C GLU A 214 20.98 -7.64 -11.83
N ARG A 215 21.76 -8.72 -11.80
CA ARG A 215 21.80 -9.62 -10.65
C ARG A 215 22.96 -9.29 -9.73
N ARG A 216 22.69 -9.15 -8.43
CA ARG A 216 23.67 -8.99 -7.36
C ARG A 216 23.52 -10.11 -6.33
N THR A 217 24.60 -10.78 -6.00
CA THR A 217 24.58 -11.81 -4.95
C THR A 217 24.53 -11.16 -3.58
N VAL A 218 23.64 -11.68 -2.70
CA VAL A 218 23.64 -11.35 -1.27
C VAL A 218 24.56 -12.35 -0.56
N GLU A 219 25.52 -11.84 0.21
CA GLU A 219 26.46 -12.68 0.91
C GLU A 219 25.75 -13.66 1.88
N SER A 220 25.92 -14.94 1.61
CA SER A 220 25.37 -16.02 2.44
C SER A 220 26.39 -17.15 2.44
N PRO A 221 27.15 -17.36 3.53
CA PRO A 221 28.10 -18.46 3.64
C PRO A 221 27.39 -19.81 3.49
N ILE A 222 28.00 -20.71 2.72
CA ILE A 222 27.53 -22.09 2.54
C ILE A 222 27.92 -22.92 3.77
#